data_36bf50ae9cbf2a239ebfa29d331af676
#
_entry.id   36bf50ae9cbf2a239ebfa29d331af676
#
_cell.length_a   1.000
_cell.length_b   1.000
_cell.length_c   1.000
_cell.angle_alpha   90.00
_cell.angle_beta   90.00
_cell.angle_gamma   90.00
#
_symmetry.space_group_name_H-M   'P 1'
#
loop_
_entity.id
_entity.type
_entity.pdbx_description
1 polymer ?
#
loop_
_entity_poly.entity_id
_entity_poly.type
_entity_poly.pdbx_seq_one_letter_code
_entity_poly.pdbx_strand_id
1 'polypeptide(L)'
;MSKPFTINPKLDFALERFIDAPTHLVWDALTKPEHLKEWYMPKPWGRVAHCEMDVRPGGIFRIDIAVADGPELPNLGCFLDVKPMERLVWTSMLFPDYRPAVFDDIPITAIVTMETVGGGTRYVFTALHRDEGDCAKNKADGFLQGTEIAVDQFVEHVLSMK
;
A
#
# COMPACT_ATOMS: atom_id res chain seq x y z
N MET A 1 12.33 -8.71 -19.81
CA MET A 1 11.05 -8.40 -19.15
C MET A 1 10.76 -9.43 -18.07
N SER A 2 10.44 -8.97 -16.88
CA SER A 2 9.99 -9.86 -15.83
C SER A 2 8.61 -10.44 -16.22
N LYS A 3 8.41 -11.73 -15.93
CA LYS A 3 7.14 -12.39 -16.14
C LYS A 3 6.06 -11.64 -15.31
N PRO A 4 4.88 -11.34 -15.88
CA PRO A 4 3.83 -10.71 -15.10
C PRO A 4 3.43 -11.58 -13.92
N PHE A 5 3.18 -10.94 -12.78
CA PHE A 5 2.70 -11.63 -11.60
C PHE A 5 1.31 -12.19 -11.85
N THR A 6 1.10 -13.46 -11.51
CA THR A 6 -0.21 -14.12 -11.68
C THR A 6 -0.97 -14.11 -10.36
N ILE A 7 -2.14 -13.47 -10.36
CA ILE A 7 -3.01 -13.41 -9.19
C ILE A 7 -3.70 -14.76 -8.96
N ASN A 8 -3.70 -15.21 -7.71
CA ASN A 8 -4.51 -16.33 -7.26
C ASN A 8 -5.69 -15.77 -6.45
N PRO A 9 -6.94 -15.83 -6.95
CA PRO A 9 -8.08 -15.22 -6.27
C PRO A 9 -8.37 -15.76 -4.88
N LYS A 10 -7.84 -16.92 -4.53
CA LYS A 10 -7.99 -17.51 -3.19
C LYS A 10 -7.00 -16.95 -2.17
N LEU A 11 -5.89 -16.39 -2.63
CA LEU A 11 -4.80 -15.87 -1.80
C LEU A 11 -4.68 -14.36 -1.90
N ASP A 12 -5.10 -13.78 -3.01
CA ASP A 12 -4.75 -12.43 -3.38
C ASP A 12 -5.98 -11.62 -3.78
N PHE A 13 -5.86 -10.30 -3.72
CA PHE A 13 -6.78 -9.44 -4.45
C PHE A 13 -6.03 -8.28 -5.09
N ALA A 14 -6.60 -7.76 -6.17
CA ALA A 14 -6.03 -6.61 -6.88
C ALA A 14 -7.11 -5.56 -7.13
N LEU A 15 -6.69 -4.30 -7.03
CA LEU A 15 -7.51 -3.14 -7.35
C LEU A 15 -6.82 -2.35 -8.46
N GLU A 16 -7.53 -2.11 -9.55
CA GLU A 16 -7.03 -1.33 -10.67
C GLU A 16 -7.79 -0.01 -10.77
N ARG A 17 -7.04 1.06 -11.04
CA ARG A 17 -7.61 2.40 -11.28
C ARG A 17 -6.85 3.06 -12.42
N PHE A 18 -7.58 3.76 -13.28
CA PHE A 18 -6.99 4.74 -14.18
C PHE A 18 -7.03 6.10 -13.50
N ILE A 19 -5.86 6.75 -13.41
CA ILE A 19 -5.72 8.06 -12.76
C ILE A 19 -5.34 9.08 -13.83
N ASP A 20 -6.19 10.09 -14.01
CA ASP A 20 -5.95 11.16 -14.99
C ASP A 20 -4.92 12.17 -14.46
N ALA A 21 -3.70 11.67 -14.25
CA ALA A 21 -2.57 12.45 -13.78
C ALA A 21 -1.26 11.80 -14.24
N PRO A 22 -0.19 12.61 -14.40
CA PRO A 22 1.13 12.07 -14.76
C PRO A 22 1.66 11.09 -13.72
N THR A 23 2.38 10.08 -14.19
CA THR A 23 2.89 8.99 -13.33
C THR A 23 3.81 9.50 -12.22
N HIS A 24 4.56 10.60 -12.44
CA HIS A 24 5.41 11.13 -11.38
C HIS A 24 4.60 11.67 -10.18
N LEU A 25 3.39 12.20 -10.40
CA LEU A 25 2.53 12.61 -9.30
C LEU A 25 1.97 11.40 -8.54
N VAL A 26 1.64 10.34 -9.24
CA VAL A 26 1.20 9.07 -8.63
C VAL A 26 2.30 8.49 -7.77
N TRP A 27 3.54 8.49 -8.27
CA TRP A 27 4.71 8.03 -7.53
C TRP A 27 4.96 8.88 -6.28
N ASP A 28 4.91 10.21 -6.41
CA ASP A 28 5.11 11.11 -5.28
C ASP A 28 4.06 10.91 -4.19
N ALA A 29 2.80 10.78 -4.56
CA ALA A 29 1.71 10.54 -3.61
C ALA A 29 1.88 9.22 -2.84
N LEU A 30 2.50 8.22 -3.47
CA LEU A 30 2.73 6.91 -2.87
C LEU A 30 3.98 6.88 -1.97
N THR A 31 5.02 7.64 -2.30
CA THR A 31 6.35 7.45 -1.72
C THR A 31 6.81 8.57 -0.79
N LYS A 32 6.05 9.64 -0.66
CA LYS A 32 6.37 10.76 0.22
C LYS A 32 5.48 10.74 1.45
N PRO A 33 6.04 10.75 2.68
CA PRO A 33 5.25 10.69 3.91
C PRO A 33 4.19 11.78 4.02
N GLU A 34 4.49 12.99 3.60
CA GLU A 34 3.55 14.12 3.63
C GLU A 34 2.32 13.90 2.76
N HIS A 35 2.46 13.17 1.65
CA HIS A 35 1.34 12.79 0.81
C HIS A 35 0.63 11.54 1.33
N LEU A 36 1.37 10.52 1.75
CA LEU A 36 0.80 9.27 2.22
C LEU A 36 -0.18 9.48 3.39
N LYS A 37 0.14 10.39 4.29
CA LYS A 37 -0.72 10.73 5.42
C LYS A 37 -2.11 11.19 5.02
N GLU A 38 -2.27 11.76 3.83
CA GLU A 38 -3.53 12.34 3.39
C GLU A 38 -4.55 11.30 2.92
N TRP A 39 -4.09 10.12 2.51
CA TRP A 39 -4.98 9.15 1.88
C TRP A 39 -4.97 7.74 2.48
N TYR A 40 -3.93 7.36 3.23
CA TYR A 40 -3.69 5.96 3.61
C TYR A 40 -4.78 5.36 4.50
N MET A 41 -5.31 6.12 5.43
CA MET A 41 -6.38 5.65 6.33
C MET A 41 -7.76 6.08 5.83
N PRO A 42 -8.71 5.12 5.72
CA PRO A 42 -10.09 5.46 5.39
C PRO A 42 -10.68 6.46 6.39
N LYS A 43 -11.16 7.59 5.90
CA LYS A 43 -11.84 8.61 6.70
C LYS A 43 -13.32 8.21 6.89
N PRO A 44 -13.90 8.40 8.05
CA PRO A 44 -13.35 9.04 9.27
C PRO A 44 -12.78 8.03 10.30
N TRP A 45 -12.50 6.78 9.92
CA TRP A 45 -12.16 5.70 10.87
C TRP A 45 -10.84 5.93 11.61
N GLY A 46 -9.91 6.63 10.99
CA GLY A 46 -8.62 6.89 11.60
C GLY A 46 -7.78 7.85 10.78
N ARG A 47 -6.58 8.09 11.26
CA ARG A 47 -5.59 8.94 10.59
C ARG A 47 -4.19 8.35 10.77
N VAL A 48 -3.27 8.75 9.91
CA VAL A 48 -1.85 8.44 10.07
C VAL A 48 -1.25 9.46 11.03
N ALA A 49 -0.85 9.00 12.22
CA ALA A 49 -0.23 9.85 13.24
C ALA A 49 1.25 10.10 12.94
N HIS A 50 1.94 9.08 12.41
CA HIS A 50 3.36 9.15 12.05
C HIS A 50 3.63 8.27 10.84
N CYS A 51 4.48 8.73 9.94
CA CYS A 51 4.91 7.96 8.77
C CYS A 51 6.41 8.16 8.55
N GLU A 52 7.14 7.06 8.45
CA GLU A 52 8.56 7.04 8.13
C GLU A 52 8.79 6.08 6.96
N MET A 53 9.41 6.59 5.91
CA MET A 53 9.66 5.83 4.69
C MET A 53 11.09 6.04 4.21
N ASP A 54 11.84 4.95 4.12
CA ASP A 54 13.12 4.92 3.40
C ASP A 54 12.89 4.06 2.15
N VAL A 55 12.58 4.71 1.04
CA VAL A 55 12.09 4.05 -0.17
C VAL A 55 13.26 3.47 -0.96
N ARG A 56 13.77 2.35 -0.47
CA ARG A 56 14.82 1.52 -1.07
C ARG A 56 14.63 0.07 -0.63
N PRO A 57 15.17 -0.92 -1.36
CA PRO A 57 15.13 -2.30 -0.89
C PRO A 57 15.75 -2.43 0.51
N GLY A 58 15.05 -3.08 1.43
CA GLY A 58 15.43 -3.18 2.84
C GLY A 58 15.08 -1.98 3.70
N GLY A 59 14.58 -0.90 3.12
CA GLY A 59 14.23 0.32 3.85
C GLY A 59 12.99 0.20 4.72
N ILE A 60 12.90 1.06 5.73
CA ILE A 60 11.77 1.09 6.65
C ILE A 60 10.50 1.61 5.97
N PHE A 61 9.37 0.96 6.26
CA PHE A 61 8.04 1.48 6.01
C PHE A 61 7.25 1.42 7.30
N ARG A 62 7.17 2.54 8.00
CA ARG A 62 6.45 2.63 9.27
C ARG A 62 5.27 3.57 9.16
N ILE A 63 4.12 3.10 9.59
CA ILE A 63 2.90 3.89 9.66
C ILE A 63 2.27 3.65 11.02
N ASP A 64 2.19 4.70 11.83
CA ASP A 64 1.47 4.65 13.10
C ASP A 64 0.07 5.20 12.88
N ILE A 65 -0.93 4.38 13.19
CA ILE A 65 -2.33 4.69 12.95
C ILE A 65 -2.99 5.09 14.26
N ALA A 66 -3.64 6.24 14.25
CA ALA A 66 -4.48 6.68 15.36
C ALA A 66 -5.94 6.46 14.98
N VAL A 67 -6.64 5.67 15.80
CA VAL A 67 -8.10 5.55 15.77
C VAL A 67 -8.68 6.32 16.95
N ALA A 68 -9.94 6.76 16.83
CA ALA A 68 -10.57 7.63 17.85
C ALA A 68 -10.35 7.11 19.27
N ASP A 69 -9.91 7.95 20.19
CA ASP A 69 -9.76 7.70 21.63
C ASP A 69 -8.91 6.48 22.06
N GLY A 70 -8.26 5.80 21.10
CA GLY A 70 -7.40 4.65 21.37
C GLY A 70 -5.90 5.00 21.31
N PRO A 71 -5.03 4.04 21.67
CA PRO A 71 -3.60 4.22 21.49
C PRO A 71 -3.23 4.19 20.00
N GLU A 72 -2.09 4.78 19.67
CA GLU A 72 -1.53 4.68 18.33
C GLU A 72 -1.08 3.24 18.07
N LEU A 73 -1.42 2.72 16.90
CA LEU A 73 -1.08 1.36 16.49
C LEU A 73 0.06 1.42 15.47
N PRO A 74 1.27 1.00 15.85
CA PRO A 74 2.40 0.98 14.93
C PRO A 74 2.26 -0.14 13.91
N ASN A 75 2.52 0.17 12.65
CA ASN A 75 2.65 -0.81 11.58
C ASN A 75 4.05 -0.66 10.99
N LEU A 76 4.85 -1.68 11.14
CA LEU A 76 6.24 -1.68 10.69
C LEU A 76 6.41 -2.69 9.57
N GLY A 77 6.98 -2.27 8.47
CA GLY A 77 7.26 -3.12 7.33
C GLY A 77 8.59 -2.80 6.67
N CYS A 78 8.86 -3.50 5.60
CA CYS A 78 10.09 -3.41 4.84
C CYS A 78 9.80 -3.28 3.35
N PHE A 79 10.43 -2.31 2.69
CA PHE A 79 10.41 -2.26 1.23
C PHE A 79 11.28 -3.39 0.67
N LEU A 80 10.82 -4.05 -0.38
CA LEU A 80 11.50 -5.17 -1.01
C LEU A 80 12.02 -4.82 -2.39
N ASP A 81 11.23 -4.10 -3.19
CA ASP A 81 11.59 -3.75 -4.55
C ASP A 81 11.10 -2.34 -4.84
N VAL A 82 11.97 -1.54 -5.41
CA VAL A 82 11.68 -0.13 -5.72
C VAL A 82 12.18 0.15 -7.14
N LYS A 83 11.24 0.33 -8.05
CA LYS A 83 11.53 0.79 -9.41
C LYS A 83 10.72 2.07 -9.64
N PRO A 84 11.36 3.24 -9.57
CA PRO A 84 10.66 4.52 -9.61
C PRO A 84 9.68 4.64 -10.79
N MET A 85 8.45 5.07 -10.48
CA MET A 85 7.35 5.25 -11.44
C MET A 85 6.89 3.98 -12.16
N GLU A 86 7.32 2.80 -11.69
CA GLU A 86 6.91 1.52 -12.28
C GLU A 86 6.41 0.52 -11.23
N ARG A 87 7.16 0.34 -10.14
CA ARG A 87 6.83 -0.71 -9.17
C ARG A 87 7.34 -0.38 -7.77
N LEU A 88 6.49 -0.67 -6.78
CA LEU A 88 6.86 -0.63 -5.36
C LEU A 88 6.32 -1.88 -4.69
N VAL A 89 7.18 -2.58 -3.96
CA VAL A 89 6.81 -3.79 -3.20
C VAL A 89 7.20 -3.61 -1.76
N TRP A 90 6.28 -3.90 -0.83
CA TRP A 90 6.58 -3.92 0.60
C TRP A 90 5.89 -5.08 1.27
N THR A 91 6.34 -5.40 2.48
CA THR A 91 5.80 -6.51 3.27
C THR A 91 5.80 -6.18 4.75
N SER A 92 4.82 -6.70 5.47
CA SER A 92 4.80 -6.72 6.93
C SER A 92 5.43 -7.97 7.52
N MET A 93 5.89 -8.92 6.70
CA MET A 93 6.56 -10.14 7.14
C MET A 93 8.04 -9.92 7.49
N LEU A 94 8.59 -8.76 7.17
CA LEU A 94 9.95 -8.37 7.48
C LEU A 94 9.97 -7.00 8.15
N PHE A 95 10.86 -6.84 9.12
CA PHE A 95 11.30 -5.54 9.62
C PHE A 95 12.37 -4.96 8.68
N PRO A 96 12.74 -3.68 8.83
CA PRO A 96 13.82 -3.10 8.04
C PRO A 96 15.08 -3.96 8.03
N ASP A 97 15.85 -3.85 6.97
CA ASP A 97 17.04 -4.66 6.70
C ASP A 97 16.74 -6.16 6.54
N TYR A 98 15.54 -6.46 6.02
CA TYR A 98 15.08 -7.83 5.74
C TYR A 98 15.02 -8.74 6.97
N ARG A 99 14.92 -8.17 8.17
CA ARG A 99 14.86 -8.94 9.40
C ARG A 99 13.49 -9.63 9.55
N PRO A 100 13.43 -10.94 9.79
CA PRO A 100 12.15 -11.61 10.04
C PRO A 100 11.35 -10.92 11.14
N ALA A 101 10.11 -10.58 10.83
CA ALA A 101 9.22 -9.85 11.73
C ALA A 101 8.46 -10.78 12.66
N VAL A 102 8.09 -10.23 13.82
CA VAL A 102 7.05 -10.79 14.67
C VAL A 102 5.81 -9.93 14.44
N PHE A 103 4.68 -10.57 14.17
CA PHE A 103 3.43 -9.86 13.89
C PHE A 103 2.25 -10.56 14.57
N ASP A 104 1.31 -9.75 15.05
CA ASP A 104 0.06 -10.22 15.67
C ASP A 104 -1.10 -10.27 14.69
N ASP A 105 -1.01 -9.46 13.64
CA ASP A 105 -2.02 -9.36 12.60
C ASP A 105 -1.70 -10.26 11.41
N ILE A 106 -2.65 -10.34 10.47
CA ILE A 106 -2.44 -11.09 9.22
C ILE A 106 -1.38 -10.35 8.39
N PRO A 107 -0.25 -11.00 8.09
CA PRO A 107 0.78 -10.37 7.28
C PRO A 107 0.37 -10.31 5.81
N ILE A 108 0.79 -9.25 5.14
CA ILE A 108 0.60 -9.11 3.70
C ILE A 108 1.89 -8.69 3.02
N THR A 109 1.98 -9.02 1.74
CA THR A 109 2.92 -8.38 0.82
C THR A 109 2.11 -7.60 -0.20
N ALA A 110 2.43 -6.33 -0.37
CA ALA A 110 1.75 -5.46 -1.30
C ALA A 110 2.64 -5.18 -2.50
N ILE A 111 2.05 -5.24 -3.68
CA ILE A 111 2.71 -4.89 -4.94
C ILE A 111 1.91 -3.77 -5.59
N VAL A 112 2.54 -2.63 -5.79
CA VAL A 112 1.98 -1.56 -6.60
C VAL A 112 2.72 -1.49 -7.92
N THR A 113 1.97 -1.49 -9.00
CA THR A 113 2.52 -1.21 -10.33
C THR A 113 1.83 0.00 -10.92
N MET A 114 2.56 0.74 -11.73
CA MET A 114 2.02 1.88 -12.46
C MET A 114 2.62 1.94 -13.86
N GLU A 115 1.81 2.38 -14.81
CA GLU A 115 2.17 2.46 -16.22
C GLU A 115 1.57 3.72 -16.81
N THR A 116 2.37 4.46 -17.56
CA THR A 116 1.88 5.63 -18.29
C THR A 116 0.99 5.16 -19.44
N VAL A 117 -0.24 5.63 -19.47
CA VAL A 117 -1.21 5.35 -20.55
C VAL A 117 -1.79 6.67 -21.02
N GLY A 118 -1.41 7.09 -22.22
CA GLY A 118 -1.74 8.43 -22.68
C GLY A 118 -1.12 9.49 -21.77
N GLY A 119 -1.90 10.47 -21.34
CA GLY A 119 -1.46 11.47 -20.35
C GLY A 119 -1.70 11.08 -18.91
N GLY A 120 -2.20 9.85 -18.65
CA GLY A 120 -2.56 9.37 -17.32
C GLY A 120 -1.76 8.16 -16.89
N THR A 121 -2.20 7.56 -15.80
CA THR A 121 -1.53 6.42 -15.16
C THR A 121 -2.51 5.29 -14.91
N ARG A 122 -2.15 4.08 -15.36
CA ARG A 122 -2.80 2.85 -14.92
C ARG A 122 -2.12 2.40 -13.64
N TYR A 123 -2.89 2.33 -12.56
CA TYR A 123 -2.43 1.97 -11.23
C TYR A 123 -3.05 0.65 -10.81
N VAL A 124 -2.22 -0.28 -10.32
CA VAL A 124 -2.70 -1.56 -9.78
C VAL A 124 -2.08 -1.79 -8.41
N PHE A 125 -2.93 -2.01 -7.42
CA PHE A 125 -2.54 -2.46 -6.08
C PHE A 125 -2.90 -3.93 -5.93
N THR A 126 -1.94 -4.76 -5.51
CA THR A 126 -2.18 -6.18 -5.26
C THR A 126 -1.75 -6.51 -3.83
N ALA A 127 -2.62 -7.17 -3.08
CA ALA A 127 -2.32 -7.70 -1.76
C ALA A 127 -2.18 -9.22 -1.82
N LEU A 128 -1.06 -9.74 -1.35
CA LEU A 128 -0.74 -11.15 -1.29
C LEU A 128 -0.86 -11.65 0.15
N HIS A 129 -1.55 -12.77 0.35
CA HIS A 129 -1.70 -13.40 1.67
C HIS A 129 -0.90 -14.68 1.73
N ARG A 130 -0.57 -15.09 2.94
CA ARG A 130 0.19 -16.31 3.23
C ARG A 130 -0.55 -17.58 2.81
N ASP A 131 -1.86 -17.62 3.07
CA ASP A 131 -2.72 -18.77 2.75
C ASP A 131 -4.17 -18.35 2.56
N GLU A 132 -5.03 -19.30 2.14
CA GLU A 132 -6.45 -19.03 1.88
C GLU A 132 -7.20 -18.59 3.13
N GLY A 133 -6.84 -19.12 4.29
CA GLY A 133 -7.47 -18.75 5.57
C GLY A 133 -7.19 -17.30 5.94
N ASP A 134 -5.95 -16.85 5.80
CA ASP A 134 -5.58 -15.45 6.04
C ASP A 134 -6.30 -14.52 5.06
N CYS A 135 -6.37 -14.89 3.79
CA CYS A 135 -7.06 -14.09 2.78
C CYS A 135 -8.55 -13.94 3.11
N ALA A 136 -9.22 -15.04 3.42
CA ALA A 136 -10.63 -15.04 3.76
C ALA A 136 -10.91 -14.24 5.03
N LYS A 137 -10.10 -14.41 6.07
CA LYS A 137 -10.24 -13.67 7.32
C LYS A 137 -10.02 -12.18 7.12
N ASN A 138 -9.00 -11.80 6.38
CA ASN A 138 -8.69 -10.39 6.13
C ASN A 138 -9.82 -9.69 5.36
N LYS A 139 -10.41 -10.37 4.38
CA LYS A 139 -11.60 -9.87 3.67
C LYS A 139 -12.80 -9.74 4.61
N ALA A 140 -13.04 -10.74 5.44
CA ALA A 140 -14.14 -10.72 6.41
C ALA A 140 -13.98 -9.62 7.45
N ASP A 141 -12.75 -9.30 7.85
CA ASP A 141 -12.42 -8.22 8.78
C ASP A 141 -12.47 -6.83 8.14
N GLY A 142 -12.78 -6.73 6.84
CA GLY A 142 -12.96 -5.44 6.15
C GLY A 142 -11.71 -4.88 5.48
N PHE A 143 -10.62 -5.64 5.39
CA PHE A 143 -9.36 -5.16 4.80
C PHE A 143 -9.52 -4.78 3.32
N LEU A 144 -10.21 -5.60 2.53
CA LEU A 144 -10.46 -5.28 1.12
C LEU A 144 -11.29 -4.00 0.99
N GLN A 145 -12.37 -3.90 1.76
CA GLN A 145 -13.25 -2.72 1.73
C GLN A 145 -12.50 -1.45 2.15
N GLY A 146 -11.71 -1.54 3.22
CA GLY A 146 -10.87 -0.42 3.68
C GLY A 146 -9.83 -0.01 2.64
N THR A 147 -9.22 -0.99 1.97
CA THR A 147 -8.25 -0.74 0.91
C THR A 147 -8.90 -0.06 -0.30
N GLU A 148 -10.11 -0.46 -0.68
CA GLU A 148 -10.87 0.22 -1.75
C GLU A 148 -11.09 1.69 -1.42
N ILE A 149 -11.50 2.00 -0.19
CA ILE A 149 -11.70 3.38 0.26
C ILE A 149 -10.37 4.16 0.23
N ALA A 150 -9.29 3.57 0.72
CA ALA A 150 -7.98 4.21 0.71
C ALA A 150 -7.47 4.47 -0.72
N VAL A 151 -7.68 3.54 -1.64
CA VAL A 151 -7.31 3.71 -3.05
C VAL A 151 -8.13 4.85 -3.69
N ASP A 152 -9.42 4.95 -3.39
CA ASP A 152 -10.24 6.06 -3.88
C ASP A 152 -9.76 7.41 -3.31
N GLN A 153 -9.39 7.46 -2.02
CA GLN A 153 -8.78 8.64 -1.42
C GLN A 153 -7.43 8.98 -2.06
N PHE A 154 -6.64 7.97 -2.39
CA PHE A 154 -5.37 8.12 -3.11
C PHE A 154 -5.58 8.79 -4.48
N VAL A 155 -6.55 8.30 -5.25
CA VAL A 155 -6.87 8.89 -6.56
C VAL A 155 -7.28 10.36 -6.41
N GLU A 156 -8.16 10.67 -5.46
CA GLU A 156 -8.59 12.05 -5.21
C GLU A 156 -7.40 12.94 -4.82
N HIS A 157 -6.53 12.43 -3.95
CA HIS A 157 -5.33 13.17 -3.53
C HIS A 157 -4.40 13.47 -4.72
N VAL A 158 -4.12 12.46 -5.55
CA VAL A 158 -3.28 12.65 -6.75
C VAL A 158 -3.87 13.72 -7.66
N LEU A 159 -5.19 13.68 -7.91
CA LEU A 159 -5.85 14.68 -8.73
C LEU A 159 -5.76 16.09 -8.16
N SER A 160 -5.71 16.21 -6.83
CA SER A 160 -5.55 17.50 -6.15
C SER A 160 -4.13 18.09 -6.29
N MET A 161 -3.15 17.27 -6.67
CA MET A 161 -1.75 17.68 -6.86
C MET A 161 -1.49 18.27 -8.25
N LYS A 162 -2.45 18.18 -9.15
CA LYS A 162 -2.29 18.69 -10.53
C LYS A 162 -2.26 20.20 -10.58
#